data_3f664d5f73ba6328045a0ea30344701c
#
_entry.id   3f664d5f73ba6328045a0ea30344701c
#
_cell.length_a   1.000
_cell.length_b   1.000
_cell.length_c   1.000
_cell.angle_alpha   90.00
_cell.angle_beta   90.00
_cell.angle_gamma   90.00
#
_symmetry.space_group_name_H-M   'P 1'
#
loop_
_entity.id
_entity.type
_entity.pdbx_description
1 polymer ?
#
loop_
_entity_poly.entity_id
_entity_poly.type
_entity_poly.pdbx_seq_one_letter_code
_entity_poly.pdbx_strand_id
1 'polypeptide(L)'
;DVYKRQPVHTVQEGYVSRISVSPWGYGNGLYITHPDGTTTVYGHLQKFSKKIANYVKEQQYAQESFNVNLFLTPDLLPVEKNEVVALSGNTGSSGGPHLHFEIRDTETEEVMDPLDYFSDRITDTRPPKIQGIQIVPIEGKGVVNGKSKKLEIKPVTAKNGKQTITGKIEAWGEIGLAVK
;
A
#
# COMPACT_ATOMS: atom_id res chain seq x y z
N ASP A 1 -10.79 -14.12 -14.59
CA ASP A 1 -9.84 -13.23 -13.93
C ASP A 1 -9.42 -13.83 -12.60
N VAL A 2 -8.24 -14.43 -12.56
CA VAL A 2 -7.74 -15.30 -11.46
C VAL A 2 -7.61 -14.55 -10.13
N TYR A 3 -7.47 -13.23 -10.16
CA TYR A 3 -7.25 -12.40 -8.98
C TYR A 3 -8.50 -11.71 -8.44
N LYS A 4 -9.65 -11.85 -9.11
CA LYS A 4 -10.94 -11.36 -8.61
C LYS A 4 -11.69 -12.45 -7.85
N ARG A 5 -12.48 -12.05 -6.86
CA ARG A 5 -13.38 -12.92 -6.08
C ARG A 5 -12.68 -14.00 -5.26
N GLN A 6 -11.37 -13.85 -5.01
CA GLN A 6 -10.73 -14.73 -4.04
C GLN A 6 -11.14 -14.32 -2.63
N PRO A 7 -11.41 -15.28 -1.74
CA PRO A 7 -11.67 -14.98 -0.34
C PRO A 7 -10.48 -14.24 0.30
N VAL A 8 -10.78 -13.15 0.99
CA VAL A 8 -9.82 -12.39 1.79
C VAL A 8 -10.07 -12.75 3.23
N HIS A 9 -9.05 -13.31 3.86
CA HIS A 9 -9.09 -13.75 5.24
C HIS A 9 -8.38 -12.75 6.15
N THR A 10 -8.85 -12.61 7.38
CA THR A 10 -8.09 -11.90 8.41
C THR A 10 -6.82 -12.67 8.76
N VAL A 11 -5.74 -11.95 9.03
CA VAL A 11 -4.47 -12.56 9.45
C VAL A 11 -4.47 -12.94 10.92
N GLN A 12 -5.30 -12.26 11.74
CA GLN A 12 -5.42 -12.42 13.17
C GLN A 12 -6.83 -12.05 13.62
N GLU A 13 -7.24 -12.46 14.83
CA GLU A 13 -8.48 -11.97 15.48
C GLU A 13 -8.40 -10.46 15.75
N GLY A 14 -9.56 -9.84 15.91
CA GLY A 14 -9.66 -8.40 16.19
C GLY A 14 -11.07 -7.89 15.93
N TYR A 15 -11.15 -6.66 15.47
CA TYR A 15 -12.43 -6.05 15.08
C TYR A 15 -12.23 -5.13 13.88
N VAL A 16 -13.27 -4.97 13.09
CA VAL A 16 -13.30 -3.98 12.01
C VAL A 16 -13.34 -2.60 12.62
N SER A 17 -12.23 -1.88 12.58
CA SER A 17 -12.10 -0.53 13.15
C SER A 17 -12.49 0.58 12.18
N ARG A 18 -12.32 0.34 10.86
CA ARG A 18 -12.71 1.31 9.85
C ARG A 18 -13.16 0.61 8.56
N ILE A 19 -14.19 1.19 7.91
CA ILE A 19 -14.65 0.77 6.58
C ILE A 19 -14.71 2.02 5.69
N SER A 20 -14.10 1.94 4.52
CA SER A 20 -14.14 3.00 3.50
C SER A 20 -14.80 2.47 2.24
N VAL A 21 -15.78 3.20 1.72
CA VAL A 21 -16.36 2.95 0.40
C VAL A 21 -16.26 4.23 -0.41
N SER A 22 -15.46 4.20 -1.47
CA SER A 22 -15.15 5.36 -2.29
C SER A 22 -14.90 4.94 -3.75
N PRO A 23 -15.19 5.76 -4.76
CA PRO A 23 -14.74 5.50 -6.13
C PRO A 23 -13.24 5.72 -6.33
N TRP A 24 -12.53 6.29 -5.34
CA TRP A 24 -11.11 6.64 -5.40
C TRP A 24 -10.29 5.92 -4.32
N GLY A 25 -8.96 6.04 -4.41
CA GLY A 25 -8.03 5.47 -3.45
C GLY A 25 -8.19 3.95 -3.36
N TYR A 26 -8.36 3.43 -2.15
CA TYR A 26 -8.55 1.99 -1.90
C TYR A 26 -9.91 1.44 -2.36
N GLY A 27 -10.82 2.28 -2.83
CA GLY A 27 -12.17 1.84 -3.21
C GLY A 27 -12.95 1.32 -2.02
N ASN A 28 -13.31 0.03 -2.05
CA ASN A 28 -13.79 -0.67 -0.87
C ASN A 28 -12.59 -1.08 -0.01
N GLY A 29 -12.38 -0.37 1.07
CA GLY A 29 -11.31 -0.59 2.03
C GLY A 29 -11.82 -1.08 3.38
N LEU A 30 -11.10 -2.00 3.99
CA LEU A 30 -11.40 -2.59 5.29
C LEU A 30 -10.16 -2.49 6.17
N TYR A 31 -10.34 -2.02 7.41
CA TYR A 31 -9.29 -1.90 8.41
C TYR A 31 -9.67 -2.76 9.61
N ILE A 32 -8.77 -3.61 10.04
CA ILE A 32 -8.98 -4.50 11.18
C ILE A 32 -7.89 -4.25 12.21
N THR A 33 -8.30 -3.83 13.40
CA THR A 33 -7.40 -3.61 14.53
C THR A 33 -7.28 -4.88 15.34
N HIS A 34 -6.04 -5.25 15.67
CA HIS A 34 -5.67 -6.49 16.34
C HIS A 34 -5.20 -6.23 17.78
N PRO A 35 -5.27 -7.26 18.66
CA PRO A 35 -4.86 -7.12 20.08
C PRO A 35 -3.37 -6.83 20.28
N ASP A 36 -2.52 -7.12 19.27
CA ASP A 36 -1.08 -6.89 19.32
C ASP A 36 -0.65 -5.45 19.02
N GLY A 37 -1.62 -4.53 18.84
CA GLY A 37 -1.36 -3.13 18.52
C GLY A 37 -1.15 -2.85 17.04
N THR A 38 -1.41 -3.82 16.18
CA THR A 38 -1.37 -3.63 14.72
C THR A 38 -2.76 -3.42 14.12
N THR A 39 -2.81 -2.77 12.98
CA THR A 39 -4.00 -2.65 12.14
C THR A 39 -3.68 -3.13 10.73
N THR A 40 -4.44 -4.12 10.23
CA THR A 40 -4.31 -4.57 8.85
C THR A 40 -5.31 -3.86 7.94
N VAL A 41 -4.85 -3.49 6.74
CA VAL A 41 -5.64 -2.79 5.73
C VAL A 41 -5.78 -3.67 4.49
N TYR A 42 -7.00 -3.80 4.02
CA TYR A 42 -7.37 -4.55 2.82
C TYR A 42 -8.04 -3.61 1.84
N GLY A 43 -7.43 -3.36 0.68
CA GLY A 43 -7.94 -2.43 -0.33
C GLY A 43 -8.40 -3.10 -1.61
N HIS A 44 -9.07 -2.32 -2.46
CA HIS A 44 -9.59 -2.69 -3.77
C HIS A 44 -10.58 -3.86 -3.76
N LEU A 45 -11.26 -4.06 -2.62
CA LEU A 45 -12.17 -5.18 -2.40
C LEU A 45 -13.39 -5.10 -3.34
N GLN A 46 -13.81 -6.24 -3.87
CA GLN A 46 -15.01 -6.30 -4.70
C GLN A 46 -16.29 -6.30 -3.86
N LYS A 47 -16.27 -7.02 -2.74
CA LYS A 47 -17.43 -7.21 -1.89
C LYS A 47 -16.97 -7.55 -0.48
N PHE A 48 -17.60 -6.97 0.52
CA PHE A 48 -17.45 -7.37 1.92
C PHE A 48 -18.21 -8.66 2.22
N SER A 49 -17.87 -9.34 3.31
CA SER A 49 -18.66 -10.45 3.85
C SER A 49 -20.09 -9.99 4.17
N LYS A 50 -21.03 -10.92 4.25
CA LYS A 50 -22.44 -10.60 4.47
C LYS A 50 -22.67 -9.75 5.72
N LYS A 51 -21.97 -10.06 6.82
CA LYS A 51 -22.04 -9.32 8.09
C LYS A 51 -21.63 -7.86 7.90
N ILE A 52 -20.44 -7.63 7.30
CA ILE A 52 -19.90 -6.30 7.06
C ILE A 52 -20.72 -5.54 6.01
N ALA A 53 -21.13 -6.20 4.92
CA ALA A 53 -21.92 -5.60 3.86
C ALA A 53 -23.28 -5.10 4.34
N ASN A 54 -23.95 -5.83 5.24
CA ASN A 54 -25.20 -5.40 5.83
C ASN A 54 -25.01 -4.11 6.64
N TYR A 55 -23.99 -4.06 7.49
CA TYR A 55 -23.67 -2.86 8.27
C TYR A 55 -23.36 -1.66 7.35
N VAL A 56 -22.52 -1.84 6.33
CA VAL A 56 -22.22 -0.77 5.35
C VAL A 56 -23.49 -0.28 4.68
N LYS A 57 -24.36 -1.19 4.24
CA LYS A 57 -25.63 -0.84 3.60
C LYS A 57 -26.53 -0.01 4.52
N GLU A 58 -26.69 -0.38 5.77
CA GLU A 58 -27.46 0.37 6.77
C GLU A 58 -26.91 1.79 6.92
N GLN A 59 -25.59 1.93 7.04
CA GLN A 59 -24.94 3.24 7.16
C GLN A 59 -25.07 4.09 5.89
N GLN A 60 -24.98 3.48 4.71
CA GLN A 60 -25.18 4.17 3.44
C GLN A 60 -26.61 4.73 3.33
N TYR A 61 -27.62 3.96 3.74
CA TYR A 61 -29.01 4.44 3.77
C TYR A 61 -29.22 5.54 4.82
N ALA A 62 -28.65 5.38 6.02
CA ALA A 62 -28.77 6.38 7.08
C ALA A 62 -28.11 7.72 6.70
N GLN A 63 -27.02 7.68 5.91
CA GLN A 63 -26.31 8.87 5.46
C GLN A 63 -26.73 9.35 4.07
N GLU A 64 -27.70 8.67 3.43
CA GLU A 64 -28.14 8.94 2.06
C GLU A 64 -26.97 9.05 1.06
N SER A 65 -25.91 8.24 1.26
CA SER A 65 -24.66 8.31 0.49
C SER A 65 -24.08 6.94 0.20
N PHE A 66 -23.64 6.72 -1.05
CA PHE A 66 -22.83 5.55 -1.39
C PHE A 66 -21.41 5.62 -0.82
N ASN A 67 -20.86 6.84 -0.73
CA ASN A 67 -19.52 7.04 -0.19
C ASN A 67 -19.61 7.17 1.32
N VAL A 68 -18.96 6.24 2.04
CA VAL A 68 -18.95 6.24 3.49
C VAL A 68 -17.53 6.01 4.01
N ASN A 69 -17.24 6.62 5.15
CA ASN A 69 -16.02 6.39 5.90
C ASN A 69 -16.42 6.20 7.37
N LEU A 70 -16.50 4.94 7.77
CA LEU A 70 -17.09 4.51 9.03
C LEU A 70 -15.99 4.12 10.01
N PHE A 71 -16.03 4.67 11.21
CA PHE A 71 -15.17 4.27 12.34
C PHE A 71 -16.01 3.52 13.36
N LEU A 72 -15.55 2.34 13.75
CA LEU A 72 -16.32 1.42 14.57
C LEU A 72 -15.64 1.17 15.93
N THR A 73 -16.48 0.86 16.91
CA THR A 73 -16.02 0.39 18.22
C THR A 73 -15.80 -1.14 18.23
N PRO A 74 -14.98 -1.67 19.15
CA PRO A 74 -14.58 -3.09 19.16
C PRO A 74 -15.74 -4.10 19.22
N ASP A 75 -16.87 -3.71 19.78
CA ASP A 75 -18.04 -4.57 20.00
C ASP A 75 -18.94 -4.74 18.78
N LEU A 76 -18.82 -3.84 17.76
CA LEU A 76 -19.75 -3.84 16.62
C LEU A 76 -19.51 -4.96 15.62
N LEU A 77 -18.26 -5.12 15.15
CA LEU A 77 -17.89 -6.10 14.15
C LEU A 77 -16.61 -6.86 14.56
N PRO A 78 -16.66 -7.69 15.61
CA PRO A 78 -15.54 -8.56 15.95
C PRO A 78 -15.31 -9.59 14.84
N VAL A 79 -14.04 -9.98 14.62
CA VAL A 79 -13.61 -10.96 13.62
C VAL A 79 -12.65 -11.97 14.25
N GLU A 80 -12.73 -13.21 13.80
CA GLU A 80 -11.84 -14.28 14.22
C GLU A 80 -10.66 -14.43 13.25
N LYS A 81 -9.56 -14.98 13.72
CA LYS A 81 -8.41 -15.31 12.85
C LYS A 81 -8.86 -16.25 11.71
N ASN A 82 -8.41 -15.95 10.49
CA ASN A 82 -8.78 -16.65 9.26
C ASN A 82 -10.27 -16.51 8.84
N GLU A 83 -11.05 -15.65 9.47
CA GLU A 83 -12.40 -15.36 9.01
C GLU A 83 -12.38 -14.72 7.61
N VAL A 84 -13.32 -15.14 6.74
CA VAL A 84 -13.49 -14.50 5.41
C VAL A 84 -14.24 -13.18 5.59
N VAL A 85 -13.55 -12.07 5.39
CA VAL A 85 -14.10 -10.73 5.59
C VAL A 85 -14.51 -10.03 4.29
N ALA A 86 -13.96 -10.47 3.15
CA ALA A 86 -14.23 -9.86 1.85
C ALA A 86 -13.88 -10.80 0.69
N LEU A 87 -14.15 -10.32 -0.52
CA LEU A 87 -13.63 -10.87 -1.77
C LEU A 87 -12.71 -9.85 -2.43
N SER A 88 -11.57 -10.30 -2.96
CA SER A 88 -10.62 -9.47 -3.70
C SER A 88 -11.24 -8.90 -4.98
N GLY A 89 -10.80 -7.72 -5.42
CA GLY A 89 -11.40 -7.01 -6.53
C GLY A 89 -10.49 -6.05 -7.27
N ASN A 90 -11.08 -4.96 -7.73
CA ASN A 90 -10.42 -3.90 -8.48
C ASN A 90 -11.17 -2.56 -8.31
N THR A 91 -11.68 -2.27 -7.11
CA THR A 91 -12.40 -1.01 -6.84
C THR A 91 -11.43 0.13 -6.53
N GLY A 92 -11.90 1.37 -6.66
CA GLY A 92 -11.07 2.55 -6.42
C GLY A 92 -10.02 2.82 -7.50
N SER A 93 -8.93 3.47 -7.13
CA SER A 93 -7.85 3.85 -8.04
C SER A 93 -6.88 2.69 -8.27
N SER A 94 -7.31 1.66 -8.99
CA SER A 94 -6.52 0.45 -9.26
C SER A 94 -6.36 0.20 -10.75
N GLY A 95 -5.13 -0.10 -11.19
CA GLY A 95 -4.79 -0.42 -12.58
C GLY A 95 -5.10 -1.85 -13.02
N GLY A 96 -5.52 -2.73 -12.11
CA GLY A 96 -5.84 -4.13 -12.38
C GLY A 96 -6.19 -4.89 -11.10
N PRO A 97 -6.82 -6.09 -11.21
CA PRO A 97 -7.25 -6.85 -10.06
C PRO A 97 -6.10 -7.28 -9.16
N HIS A 98 -6.15 -6.91 -7.91
CA HIS A 98 -5.22 -7.34 -6.86
C HIS A 98 -5.82 -7.08 -5.48
N LEU A 99 -5.23 -7.67 -4.46
CA LEU A 99 -5.44 -7.29 -3.07
C LEU A 99 -4.35 -6.30 -2.67
N HIS A 100 -4.74 -5.10 -2.27
CA HIS A 100 -3.85 -4.20 -1.55
C HIS A 100 -3.89 -4.59 -0.08
N PHE A 101 -2.71 -4.87 0.50
CA PHE A 101 -2.58 -5.28 1.88
C PHE A 101 -1.49 -4.46 2.58
N GLU A 102 -1.80 -3.95 3.78
CA GLU A 102 -0.84 -3.25 4.63
C GLU A 102 -0.93 -3.76 6.07
N ILE A 103 0.16 -3.64 6.79
CA ILE A 103 0.21 -3.71 8.25
C ILE A 103 0.63 -2.34 8.74
N ARG A 104 -0.08 -1.81 9.73
CA ARG A 104 0.19 -0.51 10.34
C ARG A 104 0.31 -0.64 11.85
N ASP A 105 1.10 0.21 12.44
CA ASP A 105 0.98 0.50 13.87
C ASP A 105 -0.37 1.19 14.13
N THR A 106 -1.11 0.74 15.13
CA THR A 106 -2.48 1.23 15.38
C THR A 106 -2.52 2.66 15.88
N GLU A 107 -1.51 3.09 16.66
CA GLU A 107 -1.48 4.42 17.28
C GLU A 107 -0.96 5.49 16.32
N THR A 108 0.11 5.18 15.59
CA THR A 108 0.79 6.12 14.70
C THR A 108 0.27 6.09 13.26
N GLU A 109 -0.44 5.02 12.88
CA GLU A 109 -0.84 4.70 11.50
C GLU A 109 0.36 4.53 10.53
N GLU A 110 1.58 4.44 11.03
CA GLU A 110 2.76 4.18 10.22
C GLU A 110 2.72 2.79 9.59
N VAL A 111 3.04 2.72 8.30
CA VAL A 111 3.08 1.46 7.56
C VAL A 111 4.31 0.66 7.94
N MET A 112 4.11 -0.60 8.30
CA MET A 112 5.15 -1.56 8.67
C MET A 112 5.47 -2.49 7.49
N ASP A 113 6.69 -3.04 7.44
CA ASP A 113 7.05 -4.00 6.40
C ASP A 113 6.35 -5.35 6.65
N PRO A 114 5.47 -5.83 5.76
CA PRO A 114 4.82 -7.12 5.92
C PRO A 114 5.81 -8.30 5.94
N LEU A 115 7.01 -8.16 5.40
CA LEU A 115 8.02 -9.21 5.42
C LEU A 115 8.52 -9.51 6.84
N ASP A 116 8.46 -8.56 7.77
CA ASP A 116 8.79 -8.78 9.18
C ASP A 116 7.83 -9.79 9.85
N TYR A 117 6.61 -9.90 9.30
CA TYR A 117 5.55 -10.80 9.82
C TYR A 117 5.43 -12.10 9.04
N PHE A 118 5.88 -12.15 7.78
CA PHE A 118 5.67 -13.28 6.87
C PHE A 118 6.96 -13.81 6.25
N SER A 119 8.13 -13.45 6.77
CA SER A 119 9.43 -13.87 6.24
C SER A 119 9.62 -15.39 6.18
N ASP A 120 8.94 -16.14 7.05
CA ASP A 120 8.92 -17.61 7.06
C ASP A 120 8.08 -18.22 5.92
N ARG A 121 7.19 -17.44 5.31
CA ARG A 121 6.25 -17.87 4.27
C ARG A 121 6.51 -17.27 2.90
N ILE A 122 7.23 -16.15 2.86
CA ILE A 122 7.54 -15.43 1.62
C ILE A 122 9.04 -15.52 1.39
N THR A 123 9.43 -16.21 0.33
CA THR A 123 10.84 -16.27 -0.08
C THR A 123 11.07 -15.27 -1.20
N ASP A 124 11.73 -14.14 -0.90
CA ASP A 124 12.24 -13.22 -1.91
C ASP A 124 13.77 -13.38 -2.00
N THR A 125 14.23 -13.95 -3.10
CA THR A 125 15.64 -14.14 -3.42
C THR A 125 16.15 -13.17 -4.47
N ARG A 126 15.31 -12.22 -4.92
CA ARG A 126 15.67 -11.28 -5.97
C ARG A 126 16.15 -9.96 -5.39
N PRO A 127 17.44 -9.64 -5.46
CA PRO A 127 17.93 -8.33 -5.04
C PRO A 127 17.31 -7.23 -5.90
N PRO A 128 17.02 -6.06 -5.33
CA PRO A 128 16.49 -4.92 -6.07
C PRO A 128 17.47 -4.50 -7.17
N LYS A 129 16.94 -4.08 -8.32
CA LYS A 129 17.71 -3.64 -9.46
C LYS A 129 17.39 -2.18 -9.79
N ILE A 130 18.36 -1.31 -9.65
CA ILE A 130 18.20 0.10 -10.01
C ILE A 130 18.18 0.20 -11.54
N GLN A 131 17.06 0.68 -12.08
CA GLN A 131 16.87 0.86 -13.53
C GLN A 131 17.35 2.22 -14.01
N GLY A 132 17.33 3.22 -13.13
CA GLY A 132 17.76 4.58 -13.43
C GLY A 132 17.85 5.45 -12.20
N ILE A 133 18.65 6.49 -12.29
CA ILE A 133 18.80 7.52 -11.26
C ILE A 133 18.60 8.87 -11.95
N GLN A 134 17.81 9.75 -11.33
CA GLN A 134 17.71 11.14 -11.76
C GLN A 134 18.28 12.03 -10.66
N ILE A 135 19.14 12.96 -11.06
CA ILE A 135 19.62 14.02 -10.21
C ILE A 135 18.95 15.31 -10.70
N VAL A 136 18.16 15.93 -9.84
CA VAL A 136 17.30 17.06 -10.17
C VAL A 136 17.80 18.29 -9.42
N PRO A 137 18.45 19.26 -10.08
CA PRO A 137 18.76 20.52 -9.43
C PRO A 137 17.48 21.27 -9.07
N ILE A 138 17.40 21.77 -7.85
CA ILE A 138 16.28 22.64 -7.44
C ILE A 138 16.43 23.98 -8.15
N GLU A 139 15.35 24.46 -8.72
CA GLU A 139 15.33 25.69 -9.52
C GLU A 139 15.85 26.89 -8.71
N GLY A 140 16.80 27.62 -9.29
CA GLY A 140 17.45 28.75 -8.63
C GLY A 140 18.40 28.44 -7.49
N LYS A 141 18.52 27.15 -7.08
CA LYS A 141 19.29 26.75 -5.89
C LYS A 141 20.33 25.66 -6.15
N GLY A 142 20.27 24.97 -7.28
CA GLY A 142 21.17 23.87 -7.57
C GLY A 142 21.57 23.75 -9.03
N VAL A 143 22.73 23.13 -9.26
CA VAL A 143 23.24 22.78 -10.60
C VAL A 143 23.89 21.41 -10.60
N VAL A 144 23.80 20.70 -11.72
CA VAL A 144 24.44 19.41 -11.93
C VAL A 144 25.26 19.48 -13.24
N ASN A 145 26.53 19.15 -13.15
CA ASN A 145 27.49 19.27 -14.27
C ASN A 145 27.42 20.67 -14.94
N GLY A 146 27.32 21.72 -14.11
CA GLY A 146 27.22 23.10 -14.56
C GLY A 146 25.89 23.50 -15.22
N LYS A 147 24.85 22.67 -15.12
CA LYS A 147 23.55 22.93 -15.77
C LYS A 147 22.40 22.87 -14.73
N SER A 148 21.39 23.73 -14.91
CA SER A 148 20.14 23.73 -14.12
C SER A 148 19.08 22.78 -14.72
N LYS A 149 19.51 21.63 -15.26
CA LYS A 149 18.64 20.61 -15.86
C LYS A 149 18.89 19.26 -15.20
N LYS A 150 17.84 18.46 -15.09
CA LYS A 150 17.93 17.10 -14.56
C LYS A 150 18.95 16.27 -15.36
N LEU A 151 19.72 15.47 -14.65
CA LEU A 151 20.63 14.47 -15.22
C LEU A 151 20.04 13.08 -15.00
N GLU A 152 19.86 12.33 -16.08
CA GLU A 152 19.42 10.94 -16.02
C GLU A 152 20.62 10.01 -16.23
N ILE A 153 20.76 9.02 -15.37
CA ILE A 153 21.87 8.08 -15.36
C ILE A 153 21.31 6.66 -15.35
N LYS A 154 21.83 5.82 -16.22
CA LYS A 154 21.55 4.38 -16.19
C LYS A 154 22.75 3.66 -15.56
N PRO A 155 22.54 2.92 -14.45
CA PRO A 155 23.61 2.13 -13.86
C PRO A 155 24.08 1.04 -14.81
N VAL A 156 25.38 0.74 -14.78
CA VAL A 156 25.99 -0.39 -15.49
C VAL A 156 26.05 -1.57 -14.53
N THR A 157 25.50 -2.70 -14.94
CA THR A 157 25.53 -3.93 -14.13
C THR A 157 26.70 -4.82 -14.57
N ALA A 158 27.59 -5.11 -13.66
CA ALA A 158 28.70 -6.03 -13.87
C ALA A 158 28.24 -7.51 -13.86
N LYS A 159 29.06 -8.43 -14.33
CA LYS A 159 28.76 -9.88 -14.38
C LYS A 159 28.41 -10.50 -13.01
N ASN A 160 28.95 -9.93 -11.93
CA ASN A 160 28.66 -10.34 -10.55
C ASN A 160 27.37 -9.72 -9.97
N GLY A 161 26.57 -9.02 -10.78
CA GLY A 161 25.34 -8.36 -10.35
C GLY A 161 25.54 -6.98 -9.71
N LYS A 162 26.76 -6.55 -9.43
CA LYS A 162 27.05 -5.23 -8.85
C LYS A 162 26.71 -4.13 -9.85
N GLN A 163 25.93 -3.15 -9.39
CA GLN A 163 25.59 -1.97 -10.19
C GLN A 163 26.50 -0.79 -9.84
N THR A 164 26.97 -0.09 -10.84
CA THR A 164 27.84 1.08 -10.69
C THR A 164 27.40 2.19 -11.63
N ILE A 165 27.71 3.42 -11.22
CA ILE A 165 27.55 4.60 -12.07
C ILE A 165 28.92 4.90 -12.69
N THR A 166 28.95 5.12 -14.00
CA THR A 166 30.16 5.49 -14.71
C THR A 166 30.20 7.00 -14.90
N GLY A 167 31.39 7.58 -14.74
CA GLY A 167 31.63 9.01 -14.88
C GLY A 167 31.61 9.79 -13.57
N LYS A 168 32.16 11.01 -13.62
CA LYS A 168 32.15 11.96 -12.51
C LYS A 168 30.89 12.82 -12.60
N ILE A 169 30.19 12.99 -11.49
CA ILE A 169 29.04 13.87 -11.38
C ILE A 169 29.42 14.99 -10.41
N GLU A 170 29.30 16.21 -10.87
CA GLU A 170 29.53 17.39 -10.05
C GLU A 170 28.20 18.07 -9.77
N ALA A 171 27.85 18.21 -8.50
CA ALA A 171 26.62 18.85 -8.06
C ALA A 171 26.92 19.92 -7.02
N TRP A 172 26.25 21.05 -7.13
CA TRP A 172 26.37 22.18 -6.23
C TRP A 172 24.97 22.69 -5.82
N GLY A 173 24.86 23.10 -4.55
CA GLY A 173 23.61 23.60 -4.00
C GLY A 173 22.60 22.50 -3.68
N GLU A 174 21.32 22.85 -3.73
CA GLU A 174 20.22 21.92 -3.40
C GLU A 174 19.90 21.02 -4.61
N ILE A 175 19.95 19.71 -4.40
CA ILE A 175 19.60 18.71 -5.41
C ILE A 175 18.64 17.69 -4.84
N GLY A 176 17.70 17.22 -5.67
CA GLY A 176 16.86 16.04 -5.41
C GLY A 176 17.44 14.80 -6.11
N LEU A 177 17.25 13.64 -5.48
CA LEU A 177 17.56 12.33 -6.06
C LEU A 177 16.28 11.53 -6.24
N ALA A 178 16.08 10.94 -7.44
CA ALA A 178 15.04 9.97 -7.69
C ALA A 178 15.65 8.68 -8.23
N VAL A 179 15.14 7.55 -7.77
CA VAL A 179 15.57 6.20 -8.17
C VAL A 179 14.39 5.47 -8.79
N LYS A 180 14.66 4.77 -9.91
CA LYS A 180 13.68 3.93 -10.60
C LYS A 180 14.13 2.48 -10.55
#